data_554bf12bc7f4167a6880ab7fbdfdbf05
#
_entry.id   554bf12bc7f4167a6880ab7fbdfdbf05
#
_cell.length_a   1.000
_cell.length_b   1.000
_cell.length_c   1.000
_cell.angle_alpha   90.00
_cell.angle_beta   90.00
_cell.angle_gamma   90.00
#
_symmetry.space_group_name_H-M   'P 1'
#
loop_
_entity.id
_entity.type
_entity.pdbx_description
1 polymer ?
#
loop_
_entity_poly.entity_id
_entity_poly.type
_entity_poly.pdbx_seq_one_letter_code
_entity_poly.pdbx_strand_id
1 'polypeptide(L)'
;PEARDWFGRKYAALTDLGIEGFWNDMNEPAIFYTEDRLADTCNEIKKLTSGNMGINEYFAFTGMVAGLNGNKGDYDKFYHNVNGKMVKHSEVHNLYGMNMTRSANEALRKICPHKRTLFFSRSSYIGAHRYGGIWQGDNKSWWSHILQSMQQLPALNMAGFLFTGSDTGGFGCDTNED
;
A
#
# COMPACT_ATOMS: atom_id res chain seq x y z
N PRO A 1 -10.97 -5.06 -16.60
CA PRO A 1 -10.03 -4.90 -17.72
C PRO A 1 -9.77 -3.44 -18.06
N GLU A 2 -10.79 -2.64 -18.31
CA GLU A 2 -10.68 -1.22 -18.72
C GLU A 2 -9.93 -0.35 -17.70
N ALA A 3 -10.26 -0.45 -16.41
CA ALA A 3 -9.58 0.29 -15.36
C ALA A 3 -8.09 -0.06 -15.26
N ARG A 4 -7.72 -1.35 -15.44
CA ARG A 4 -6.32 -1.76 -15.48
C ARG A 4 -5.59 -1.16 -16.66
N ASP A 5 -6.19 -1.20 -17.84
CA ASP A 5 -5.59 -0.63 -19.05
C ASP A 5 -5.45 0.89 -18.94
N TRP A 6 -6.47 1.57 -18.40
CA TRP A 6 -6.41 3.00 -18.14
C TRP A 6 -5.28 3.38 -17.16
N PHE A 7 -5.20 2.70 -16.01
CA PHE A 7 -4.17 2.97 -15.01
C PHE A 7 -2.78 2.67 -15.56
N GLY A 8 -2.61 1.52 -16.20
CA GLY A 8 -1.32 1.11 -16.77
C GLY A 8 -0.79 2.07 -17.83
N ARG A 9 -1.65 2.63 -18.68
CA ARG A 9 -1.23 3.63 -19.69
C ARG A 9 -0.67 4.91 -19.08
N LYS A 10 -1.01 5.24 -17.83
CA LYS A 10 -0.48 6.44 -17.16
C LYS A 10 1.02 6.37 -16.90
N TYR A 11 1.59 5.17 -16.84
CA TYR A 11 3.04 5.00 -16.71
C TYR A 11 3.83 5.55 -17.90
N ALA A 12 3.21 5.72 -19.05
CA ALA A 12 3.86 6.34 -20.21
C ALA A 12 4.44 7.72 -19.88
N ALA A 13 3.72 8.54 -19.11
CA ALA A 13 4.19 9.86 -18.72
C ALA A 13 5.52 9.83 -17.92
N LEU A 14 5.77 8.73 -17.19
CA LEU A 14 6.98 8.56 -16.41
C LEU A 14 8.11 7.95 -17.26
N THR A 15 7.78 7.00 -18.11
CA THR A 15 8.78 6.38 -19.01
C THR A 15 9.29 7.35 -20.07
N ASP A 16 8.46 8.30 -20.52
CA ASP A 16 8.85 9.37 -21.44
C ASP A 16 9.87 10.34 -20.80
N LEU A 17 9.91 10.41 -19.47
CA LEU A 17 10.93 11.14 -18.71
C LEU A 17 12.18 10.30 -18.42
N GLY A 18 12.25 9.06 -18.91
CA GLY A 18 13.39 8.16 -18.72
C GLY A 18 13.35 7.31 -17.45
N ILE A 19 12.23 7.29 -16.72
CA ILE A 19 12.07 6.47 -15.51
C ILE A 19 11.87 5.01 -15.91
N GLU A 20 12.68 4.11 -15.36
CA GLU A 20 12.68 2.68 -15.70
C GLU A 20 12.32 1.74 -14.54
N GLY A 21 12.24 2.27 -13.31
CA GLY A 21 11.85 1.53 -12.11
C GLY A 21 10.72 2.22 -11.37
N PHE A 22 9.81 1.43 -10.79
CA PHE A 22 8.59 1.95 -10.18
C PHE A 22 8.33 1.31 -8.83
N TRP A 23 7.86 2.13 -7.93
CA TRP A 23 7.50 1.75 -6.58
C TRP A 23 6.01 2.03 -6.37
N ASN A 24 5.22 0.98 -6.20
CA ASN A 24 3.79 1.07 -5.92
C ASN A 24 3.57 1.00 -4.41
N ASP A 25 3.54 2.17 -3.78
CA ASP A 25 3.30 2.31 -2.37
C ASP A 25 1.83 2.61 -2.07
N MET A 26 1.41 2.42 -0.81
CA MET A 26 0.10 2.74 -0.26
C MET A 26 -1.08 2.11 -1.00
N ASN A 27 -0.87 0.97 -1.59
CA ASN A 27 -1.81 0.29 -2.49
C ASN A 27 -2.58 -0.87 -1.84
N GLU A 28 -2.86 -0.79 -0.55
CA GLU A 28 -3.79 -1.67 0.18
C GLU A 28 -5.28 -1.44 -0.19
N PRO A 29 -5.86 -0.25 -0.37
CA PRO A 29 -5.34 1.12 -0.30
C PRO A 29 -5.12 1.61 1.14
N ALA A 30 -4.00 2.28 1.37
CA ALA A 30 -3.75 3.03 2.59
C ALA A 30 -4.50 4.38 2.55
N ILE A 31 -4.81 4.94 3.71
CA ILE A 31 -5.51 6.22 3.85
C ILE A 31 -6.80 6.22 2.99
N PHE A 32 -7.66 5.24 3.26
CA PHE A 32 -8.96 5.13 2.62
C PHE A 32 -10.06 5.29 3.67
N TYR A 33 -10.92 6.28 3.48
CA TYR A 33 -12.05 6.59 4.34
C TYR A 33 -13.21 7.16 3.52
N THR A 34 -14.43 7.02 4.03
CA THR A 34 -15.61 7.65 3.45
C THR A 34 -15.76 9.09 3.95
N GLU A 35 -16.49 9.93 3.19
CA GLU A 35 -16.79 11.30 3.58
C GLU A 35 -17.49 11.37 4.95
N ASP A 36 -18.44 10.48 5.20
CA ASP A 36 -19.15 10.37 6.49
C ASP A 36 -18.16 10.16 7.64
N ARG A 37 -17.25 9.17 7.50
CA ARG A 37 -16.25 8.90 8.54
C ARG A 37 -15.32 10.08 8.76
N LEU A 38 -14.90 10.75 7.68
CA LEU A 38 -14.05 11.93 7.81
C LEU A 38 -14.78 13.05 8.57
N ALA A 39 -16.04 13.31 8.23
CA ALA A 39 -16.87 14.32 8.91
C ALA A 39 -17.06 14.00 10.38
N ASP A 40 -17.40 12.75 10.72
CA ASP A 40 -17.56 12.28 12.10
C ASP A 40 -16.25 12.44 12.88
N THR A 41 -15.14 11.97 12.32
CA THR A 41 -13.81 12.09 12.95
C THR A 41 -13.42 13.55 13.16
N CYS A 42 -13.64 14.43 12.19
CA CYS A 42 -13.37 15.86 12.33
C CYS A 42 -14.23 16.50 13.43
N ASN A 43 -15.50 16.10 13.56
CA ASN A 43 -16.39 16.60 14.60
C ASN A 43 -15.96 16.12 15.99
N GLU A 44 -15.54 14.86 16.14
CA GLU A 44 -15.01 14.33 17.40
C GLU A 44 -13.69 15.02 17.78
N ILE A 45 -12.79 15.24 16.83
CA ILE A 45 -11.54 16.00 17.06
C ILE A 45 -11.84 17.42 17.51
N LYS A 46 -12.79 18.12 16.89
CA LYS A 46 -13.18 19.48 17.31
C LYS A 46 -13.69 19.51 18.74
N LYS A 47 -14.50 18.52 19.16
CA LYS A 47 -14.96 18.40 20.54
C LYS A 47 -13.79 18.17 21.49
N LEU A 48 -12.90 17.26 21.14
CA LEU A 48 -11.74 16.91 21.95
C LEU A 48 -10.79 18.11 22.13
N THR A 49 -10.58 18.89 21.09
CA THR A 49 -9.64 20.04 21.09
C THR A 49 -10.26 21.35 21.57
N SER A 50 -11.54 21.36 21.93
CA SER A 50 -12.22 22.55 22.47
C SER A 50 -11.82 22.91 23.91
N GLY A 51 -11.14 21.99 24.62
CA GLY A 51 -10.61 22.17 25.96
C GLY A 51 -9.09 22.12 26.03
N ASN A 52 -8.56 21.99 27.26
CA ASN A 52 -7.13 21.77 27.45
C ASN A 52 -6.74 20.36 27.00
N MET A 53 -5.80 20.26 26.09
CA MET A 53 -5.26 18.98 25.65
C MET A 53 -4.18 18.49 26.62
N GLY A 54 -4.49 17.42 27.35
CA GLY A 54 -3.54 16.65 28.11
C GLY A 54 -3.01 15.43 27.32
N ILE A 55 -2.31 14.55 28.02
CA ILE A 55 -1.72 13.36 27.40
C ILE A 55 -2.79 12.38 26.90
N ASN A 56 -3.93 12.27 27.59
CA ASN A 56 -5.03 11.38 27.20
C ASN A 56 -5.71 11.87 25.94
N GLU A 57 -5.94 13.18 25.83
CA GLU A 57 -6.51 13.81 24.63
C GLU A 57 -5.59 13.66 23.44
N TYR A 58 -4.28 13.75 23.65
CA TYR A 58 -3.29 13.50 22.59
C TYR A 58 -3.37 12.06 22.06
N PHE A 59 -3.43 11.06 22.94
CA PHE A 59 -3.58 9.66 22.51
C PHE A 59 -4.95 9.40 21.86
N ALA A 60 -6.01 10.01 22.34
CA ALA A 60 -7.32 9.94 21.71
C ALA A 60 -7.29 10.53 20.29
N PHE A 61 -6.69 11.71 20.12
CA PHE A 61 -6.50 12.36 18.83
C PHE A 61 -5.73 11.48 17.84
N THR A 62 -4.57 10.96 18.25
CA THR A 62 -3.78 10.08 17.40
C THR A 62 -4.51 8.79 17.03
N GLY A 63 -5.27 8.24 17.97
CA GLY A 63 -6.13 7.07 17.73
C GLY A 63 -7.26 7.34 16.74
N MET A 64 -7.91 8.50 16.80
CA MET A 64 -8.94 8.92 15.85
C MET A 64 -8.38 9.07 14.43
N VAL A 65 -7.21 9.73 14.30
CA VAL A 65 -6.54 9.89 13.01
C VAL A 65 -6.10 8.53 12.43
N ALA A 66 -5.52 7.67 13.26
CA ALA A 66 -5.13 6.32 12.84
C ALA A 66 -6.35 5.48 12.42
N GLY A 67 -7.50 5.67 13.07
CA GLY A 67 -8.76 4.99 12.75
C GLY A 67 -9.37 5.34 11.38
N LEU A 68 -8.88 6.40 10.73
CA LEU A 68 -9.22 6.71 9.34
C LEU A 68 -8.57 5.76 8.34
N ASN A 69 -7.53 5.04 8.74
CA ASN A 69 -6.79 4.16 7.85
C ASN A 69 -7.31 2.71 7.95
N GLY A 70 -7.62 2.12 6.80
CA GLY A 70 -7.90 0.70 6.70
C GLY A 70 -9.14 0.20 7.44
N ASN A 71 -10.14 1.05 7.65
CA ASN A 71 -11.34 0.68 8.39
C ASN A 71 -12.25 -0.23 7.56
N LYS A 72 -12.59 -1.39 8.13
CA LYS A 72 -13.46 -2.38 7.48
C LYS A 72 -14.84 -1.79 7.10
N GLY A 73 -15.41 -0.92 7.92
CA GLY A 73 -16.70 -0.29 7.64
C GLY A 73 -16.66 0.60 6.40
N ASP A 74 -15.52 1.22 6.09
CA ASP A 74 -15.33 1.98 4.87
C ASP A 74 -15.11 1.06 3.66
N TYR A 75 -14.35 -0.03 3.83
CA TYR A 75 -14.17 -1.04 2.79
C TYR A 75 -15.49 -1.70 2.37
N ASP A 76 -16.44 -1.84 3.27
CA ASP A 76 -17.78 -2.36 2.96
C ASP A 76 -18.66 -1.37 2.17
N LYS A 77 -18.29 -0.10 2.14
CA LYS A 77 -18.95 0.94 1.33
C LYS A 77 -18.29 1.17 -0.04
N PHE A 78 -17.12 0.61 -0.26
CA PHE A 78 -16.37 0.70 -1.51
C PHE A 78 -16.64 -0.51 -2.41
N TYR A 79 -17.03 -0.27 -3.65
CA TYR A 79 -17.42 -1.31 -4.60
C TYR A 79 -16.58 -1.28 -5.86
N HIS A 80 -16.30 -2.46 -6.38
CA HIS A 80 -15.65 -2.67 -7.67
C HIS A 80 -16.64 -3.26 -8.67
N ASN A 81 -16.61 -2.78 -9.90
CA ASN A 81 -17.34 -3.42 -11.00
C ASN A 81 -16.48 -4.54 -11.59
N VAL A 82 -16.90 -5.77 -11.35
CA VAL A 82 -16.24 -6.98 -11.88
C VAL A 82 -17.18 -7.60 -12.92
N ASN A 83 -16.95 -7.32 -14.19
CA ASN A 83 -17.75 -7.84 -15.31
C ASN A 83 -19.27 -7.57 -15.15
N GLY A 84 -19.63 -6.36 -14.74
CA GLY A 84 -21.01 -5.97 -14.53
C GLY A 84 -21.59 -6.30 -13.14
N LYS A 85 -20.88 -7.07 -12.33
CA LYS A 85 -21.26 -7.36 -10.94
C LYS A 85 -20.54 -6.42 -9.98
N MET A 86 -21.28 -5.78 -9.09
CA MET A 86 -20.72 -4.97 -8.02
C MET A 86 -20.26 -5.87 -6.86
N VAL A 87 -18.97 -5.79 -6.51
CA VAL A 87 -18.33 -6.57 -5.46
C VAL A 87 -17.76 -5.61 -4.43
N LYS A 88 -17.98 -5.87 -3.16
CA LYS A 88 -17.43 -5.04 -2.08
C LYS A 88 -15.90 -5.13 -2.05
N HIS A 89 -15.24 -4.03 -1.73
CA HIS A 89 -13.78 -4.02 -1.57
C HIS A 89 -13.32 -5.00 -0.50
N SER A 90 -14.03 -5.14 0.60
CA SER A 90 -13.71 -6.10 1.67
C SER A 90 -13.63 -7.56 1.18
N GLU A 91 -14.35 -7.91 0.12
CA GLU A 91 -14.32 -9.26 -0.46
C GLU A 91 -13.10 -9.49 -1.39
N VAL A 92 -12.51 -8.42 -1.92
CA VAL A 92 -11.42 -8.45 -2.90
C VAL A 92 -10.20 -7.63 -2.48
N HIS A 93 -10.17 -7.20 -1.23
CA HIS A 93 -9.14 -6.33 -0.67
C HIS A 93 -7.72 -6.79 -1.02
N ASN A 94 -7.41 -8.06 -0.81
CA ASN A 94 -6.07 -8.61 -1.06
C ASN A 94 -5.67 -8.59 -2.55
N LEU A 95 -6.62 -8.43 -3.46
CA LEU A 95 -6.36 -8.37 -4.90
C LEU A 95 -6.07 -6.94 -5.39
N TYR A 96 -6.32 -5.92 -4.58
CA TYR A 96 -6.21 -4.52 -5.00
C TYR A 96 -4.79 -4.15 -5.42
N GLY A 97 -3.81 -4.30 -4.52
CA GLY A 97 -2.42 -4.01 -4.81
C GLY A 97 -1.83 -4.93 -5.90
N MET A 98 -2.20 -6.21 -5.90
CA MET A 98 -1.81 -7.13 -6.96
C MET A 98 -2.34 -6.67 -8.33
N ASN A 99 -3.59 -6.21 -8.43
CA ASN A 99 -4.15 -5.71 -9.69
C ASN A 99 -3.51 -4.39 -10.14
N MET A 100 -3.11 -3.53 -9.22
CA MET A 100 -2.33 -2.33 -9.54
C MET A 100 -0.99 -2.70 -10.17
N THR A 101 -0.23 -3.59 -9.54
CA THR A 101 1.06 -4.09 -10.06
C THR A 101 0.91 -4.81 -11.40
N ARG A 102 -0.12 -5.64 -11.53
CA ARG A 102 -0.47 -6.30 -12.79
C ARG A 102 -0.74 -5.30 -13.91
N SER A 103 -1.55 -4.29 -13.63
CA SER A 103 -1.90 -3.22 -14.57
C SER A 103 -0.66 -2.52 -15.11
N ALA A 104 0.23 -2.13 -14.21
CA ALA A 104 1.48 -1.49 -14.53
C ALA A 104 2.40 -2.39 -15.37
N ASN A 105 2.60 -3.65 -14.96
CA ASN A 105 3.44 -4.60 -15.68
C ASN A 105 2.92 -4.89 -17.09
N GLU A 106 1.60 -5.15 -17.23
CA GLU A 106 0.99 -5.43 -18.55
C GLU A 106 1.11 -4.24 -19.50
N ALA A 107 0.99 -3.00 -18.98
CA ALA A 107 1.15 -1.80 -19.81
C ALA A 107 2.60 -1.54 -20.19
N LEU A 108 3.54 -1.64 -19.24
CA LEU A 108 4.95 -1.37 -19.51
C LEU A 108 5.58 -2.35 -20.47
N ARG A 109 5.11 -3.59 -20.50
CA ARG A 109 5.51 -4.55 -21.55
C ARG A 109 5.12 -4.10 -22.98
N LYS A 110 4.08 -3.25 -23.08
CA LYS A 110 3.67 -2.65 -24.38
C LYS A 110 4.38 -1.33 -24.66
N ILE A 111 4.56 -0.49 -23.63
CA ILE A 111 5.21 0.83 -23.73
C ILE A 111 6.72 0.67 -23.96
N CYS A 112 7.35 -0.23 -23.23
CA CYS A 112 8.80 -0.47 -23.28
C CYS A 112 9.11 -1.94 -23.58
N PRO A 113 8.78 -2.47 -24.76
CA PRO A 113 8.86 -3.91 -25.05
C PRO A 113 10.29 -4.48 -25.01
N HIS A 114 11.30 -3.63 -25.13
CA HIS A 114 12.73 -4.03 -25.12
C HIS A 114 13.40 -3.85 -23.76
N LYS A 115 12.65 -3.40 -22.74
CA LYS A 115 13.17 -3.16 -21.40
C LYS A 115 12.50 -4.07 -20.37
N ARG A 116 13.27 -4.47 -19.36
CA ARG A 116 12.75 -5.07 -18.14
C ARG A 116 12.60 -3.99 -17.10
N THR A 117 11.38 -3.48 -16.94
CA THR A 117 11.07 -2.50 -15.90
C THR A 117 11.02 -3.17 -14.54
N LEU A 118 11.63 -2.54 -13.56
CA LEU A 118 11.59 -2.99 -12.16
C LEU A 118 10.33 -2.47 -11.48
N PHE A 119 9.65 -3.37 -10.80
CA PHE A 119 8.48 -3.06 -9.98
C PHE A 119 8.63 -3.56 -8.57
N PHE A 120 8.33 -2.70 -7.60
CA PHE A 120 8.10 -3.07 -6.22
C PHE A 120 6.71 -2.64 -5.77
N SER A 121 6.03 -3.47 -5.01
CA SER A 121 4.70 -3.20 -4.45
C SER A 121 4.68 -3.48 -2.96
N ARG A 122 4.07 -2.58 -2.18
CA ARG A 122 3.88 -2.82 -0.75
C ARG A 122 2.80 -3.87 -0.53
N SER A 123 1.63 -3.68 -1.12
CA SER A 123 0.55 -4.66 -1.03
C SER A 123 0.63 -5.67 -2.16
N SER A 124 0.44 -6.93 -1.81
CA SER A 124 0.52 -8.05 -2.75
C SER A 124 -0.43 -9.18 -2.35
N TYR A 125 -0.53 -10.18 -3.19
CA TYR A 125 -1.24 -11.42 -2.93
C TYR A 125 -0.58 -12.56 -3.70
N ILE A 126 -1.01 -13.80 -3.42
CA ILE A 126 -0.50 -14.98 -4.12
C ILE A 126 -0.63 -14.80 -5.64
N GLY A 127 0.44 -15.04 -6.37
CA GLY A 127 0.50 -14.82 -7.82
C GLY A 127 1.00 -13.43 -8.24
N ALA A 128 1.18 -12.46 -7.32
CA ALA A 128 1.72 -11.12 -7.64
C ALA A 128 3.19 -11.17 -8.08
N HIS A 129 3.95 -12.19 -7.68
CA HIS A 129 5.34 -12.42 -8.11
C HIS A 129 5.52 -12.48 -9.64
N ARG A 130 4.45 -12.77 -10.40
CA ARG A 130 4.47 -12.75 -11.86
C ARG A 130 4.56 -11.35 -12.46
N TYR A 131 4.29 -10.33 -11.67
CA TYR A 131 4.16 -8.95 -12.12
C TYR A 131 5.19 -8.01 -11.53
N GLY A 132 5.74 -8.33 -10.36
CA GLY A 132 6.75 -7.50 -9.71
C GLY A 132 7.29 -8.10 -8.43
N GLY A 133 8.24 -7.40 -7.83
CA GLY A 133 8.75 -7.66 -6.49
C GLY A 133 7.90 -7.01 -5.41
N ILE A 134 8.25 -7.29 -4.18
CA ILE A 134 7.64 -6.70 -2.99
C ILE A 134 8.70 -6.29 -1.99
N TRP A 135 8.37 -5.34 -1.11
CA TRP A 135 9.15 -5.09 0.10
C TRP A 135 8.23 -5.22 1.32
N GLN A 136 8.83 -5.28 2.49
CA GLN A 136 8.12 -5.62 3.73
C GLN A 136 7.42 -4.43 4.40
N GLY A 137 7.32 -3.27 3.72
CA GLY A 137 6.70 -2.07 4.24
C GLY A 137 7.57 -1.34 5.26
N ASP A 138 6.93 -0.58 6.14
CA ASP A 138 7.54 0.36 7.09
C ASP A 138 8.08 -0.37 8.32
N ASN A 139 9.22 -1.01 8.20
CA ASN A 139 9.90 -1.62 9.34
C ASN A 139 10.56 -0.54 10.21
N LYS A 140 10.68 -0.84 11.52
CA LYS A 140 11.36 0.04 12.47
C LYS A 140 12.85 -0.21 12.48
N SER A 141 13.64 0.81 12.84
CA SER A 141 15.10 0.76 13.02
C SER A 141 15.47 0.02 14.32
N TRP A 142 14.95 -1.21 14.48
CA TRP A 142 15.15 -2.06 15.67
C TRP A 142 15.72 -3.41 15.28
N TRP A 143 16.59 -3.95 16.14
CA TRP A 143 17.18 -5.28 15.96
C TRP A 143 16.15 -6.40 15.77
N SER A 144 15.03 -6.32 16.49
CA SER A 144 13.91 -7.26 16.32
C SER A 144 13.30 -7.23 14.92
N HIS A 145 13.22 -6.04 14.29
CA HIS A 145 12.72 -5.89 12.93
C HIS A 145 13.72 -6.40 11.89
N ILE A 146 15.03 -6.24 12.13
CA ILE A 146 16.07 -6.85 11.27
C ILE A 146 15.92 -8.37 11.28
N LEU A 147 15.82 -8.97 12.47
CA LEU A 147 15.62 -10.42 12.61
C LEU A 147 14.35 -10.89 11.90
N GLN A 148 13.24 -10.20 12.11
CA GLN A 148 11.98 -10.52 11.45
C GLN A 148 12.09 -10.42 9.93
N SER A 149 12.73 -9.39 9.40
CA SER A 149 12.96 -9.22 7.96
C SER A 149 13.79 -10.36 7.39
N MET A 150 14.86 -10.74 8.07
CA MET A 150 15.69 -11.88 7.67
C MET A 150 14.93 -13.21 7.64
N GLN A 151 13.97 -13.41 8.53
CA GLN A 151 13.12 -14.61 8.55
C GLN A 151 12.05 -14.59 7.46
N GLN A 152 11.51 -13.43 7.14
CA GLN A 152 10.46 -13.28 6.13
C GLN A 152 10.99 -13.40 4.69
N LEU A 153 12.21 -12.93 4.41
CA LEU A 153 12.79 -12.97 3.07
C LEU A 153 12.83 -14.39 2.47
N PRO A 154 13.37 -15.41 3.15
CA PRO A 154 13.33 -16.78 2.64
C PRO A 154 11.90 -17.33 2.47
N ALA A 155 10.99 -16.98 3.38
CA ALA A 155 9.59 -17.42 3.27
C ALA A 155 8.90 -16.82 2.03
N LEU A 156 9.15 -15.55 1.74
CA LEU A 156 8.66 -14.89 0.53
C LEU A 156 9.28 -15.50 -0.74
N ASN A 157 10.55 -15.85 -0.72
CA ASN A 157 11.19 -16.54 -1.85
C ASN A 157 10.57 -17.92 -2.07
N MET A 158 10.28 -18.69 -1.03
CA MET A 158 9.56 -19.96 -1.15
C MET A 158 8.14 -19.80 -1.73
N ALA A 159 7.50 -18.63 -1.47
CA ALA A 159 6.22 -18.28 -2.06
C ALA A 159 6.33 -17.77 -3.52
N GLY A 160 7.53 -17.74 -4.09
CA GLY A 160 7.79 -17.38 -5.49
C GLY A 160 8.20 -15.92 -5.71
N PHE A 161 8.32 -15.10 -4.66
CA PHE A 161 8.81 -13.73 -4.79
C PHE A 161 10.33 -13.70 -4.84
N LEU A 162 10.90 -13.60 -6.02
CA LEU A 162 12.35 -13.58 -6.23
C LEU A 162 12.99 -12.22 -5.90
N PHE A 163 12.21 -11.14 -6.06
CA PHE A 163 12.64 -9.79 -5.73
C PHE A 163 11.89 -9.33 -4.49
N THR A 164 12.55 -9.43 -3.36
CA THR A 164 12.01 -9.04 -2.06
C THR A 164 13.04 -8.21 -1.30
N GLY A 165 12.57 -7.31 -0.47
CA GLY A 165 13.45 -6.49 0.35
C GLY A 165 12.76 -5.93 1.58
N SER A 166 13.54 -5.25 2.39
CA SER A 166 13.09 -4.41 3.50
C SER A 166 13.89 -3.12 3.48
N ASP A 167 13.39 -2.09 4.15
CA ASP A 167 14.13 -0.84 4.30
C ASP A 167 15.37 -1.11 5.15
N THR A 168 16.55 -0.96 4.53
CA THR A 168 17.82 -1.25 5.18
C THR A 168 18.11 -0.22 6.27
N GLY A 169 18.27 -0.67 7.49
CA GLY A 169 18.39 0.19 8.66
C GLY A 169 17.05 0.65 9.24
N GLY A 170 15.93 0.31 8.60
CA GLY A 170 14.59 0.68 9.02
C GLY A 170 14.04 1.92 8.33
N PHE A 171 12.70 1.97 8.18
CA PHE A 171 11.99 3.13 7.63
C PHE A 171 11.81 4.24 8.66
N GLY A 172 11.61 3.90 9.92
CA GLY A 172 11.33 4.87 10.96
C GLY A 172 11.73 4.42 12.36
N CYS A 173 11.49 5.27 13.33
CA CYS A 173 11.92 5.25 14.72
C CYS A 173 13.39 5.67 14.94
N ASP A 174 13.67 6.03 16.21
CA ASP A 174 14.98 6.46 16.62
C ASP A 174 15.98 5.31 16.54
N THR A 175 17.17 5.64 16.11
CA THR A 175 18.33 4.75 16.08
C THR A 175 19.49 5.46 16.76
N ASN A 176 20.49 4.69 17.19
CA ASN A 176 21.74 5.18 17.74
C ASN A 176 22.89 4.72 16.85
N GLU A 177 24.13 5.02 17.26
CA GLU A 177 25.34 4.69 16.50
C GLU A 177 25.71 3.19 16.54
N ASP A 178 25.06 2.40 17.38
CA ASP A 178 25.28 0.95 17.48
C ASP A 178 24.42 0.19 16.46
#